data_c1477ea810868ccdc427a94c825c9a2c
#
_entry.id   c1477ea810868ccdc427a94c825c9a2c
#
_cell.length_a   1.000
_cell.length_b   1.000
_cell.length_c   1.000
_cell.angle_alpha   90.00
_cell.angle_beta   90.00
_cell.angle_gamma   90.00
#
_symmetry.space_group_name_H-M   'P 1'
#
loop_
_entity.id
_entity.type
_entity.pdbx_description
1 polymer ?
#
loop_
_entity_poly.entity_id
_entity_poly.type
_entity_poly.pdbx_seq_one_letter_code
_entity_poly.pdbx_strand_id
1 'polypeptide(L)' 'MTENDILKQRYENMSNKQLIEIALGDSDSYTIQGIELAKLLLQERG' A
#
# COMPACT_ATOMS: atom_id res chain seq x y z
N MET A 1 -2.96 1.75 -19.25
CA MET A 1 -2.82 1.55 -17.79
C MET A 1 -2.78 2.88 -17.08
N THR A 2 -3.45 2.98 -15.97
CA THR A 2 -3.42 4.18 -15.15
C THR A 2 -2.32 4.07 -14.10
N GLU A 3 -1.93 5.23 -13.55
CA GLU A 3 -0.93 5.24 -12.48
C GLU A 3 -1.37 4.39 -11.28
N ASN A 4 -2.68 4.36 -11.02
CA ASN A 4 -3.22 3.59 -9.91
C ASN A 4 -2.99 2.10 -10.10
N ASP A 5 -3.09 1.61 -11.34
CA ASP A 5 -2.86 0.20 -11.62
C ASP A 5 -1.41 -0.19 -11.38
N ILE A 6 -0.47 0.67 -11.77
CA ILE A 6 0.95 0.42 -11.56
C ILE A 6 1.26 0.41 -10.06
N LEU A 7 0.73 1.37 -9.34
CA LEU A 7 0.94 1.47 -7.89
C LEU A 7 0.36 0.26 -7.18
N LYS A 8 -0.84 -0.14 -7.58
CA LYS A 8 -1.50 -1.31 -7.00
C LYS A 8 -0.67 -2.58 -7.21
N GLN A 9 -0.15 -2.76 -8.41
CA GLN A 9 0.68 -3.92 -8.72
C GLN A 9 1.93 -3.96 -7.85
N ARG A 10 2.57 -2.82 -7.66
CA ARG A 10 3.75 -2.74 -6.80
C ARG A 10 3.42 -3.18 -5.38
N TYR A 11 2.32 -2.67 -4.85
CA TYR A 11 1.92 -2.96 -3.48
C TYR A 11 1.47 -4.40 -3.32
N GLU A 12 0.83 -4.98 -4.34
CA GLU A 12 0.42 -6.37 -4.30
C GLU A 12 1.61 -7.33 -4.22
N ASN A 13 2.75 -6.92 -4.77
CA ASN A 13 3.97 -7.72 -4.74
C ASN A 13 4.73 -7.58 -3.43
N MET A 14 4.34 -6.65 -2.59
CA MET A 14 4.98 -6.46 -1.30
C MET A 14 4.53 -7.49 -0.28
N SER A 15 5.41 -7.79 0.68
CA SER A 15 5.06 -8.69 1.77
C SER A 15 4.10 -8.00 2.73
N ASN A 16 3.39 -8.80 3.54
CA ASN A 16 2.50 -8.24 4.55
C ASN A 16 3.22 -7.30 5.50
N LYS A 17 4.43 -7.67 5.90
CA LYS A 17 5.24 -6.83 6.78
C LYS A 17 5.48 -5.46 6.17
N GLN A 18 5.82 -5.44 4.88
CA GLN A 18 6.06 -4.20 4.17
C GLN A 18 4.81 -3.33 4.12
N LEU A 19 3.66 -3.94 3.83
CA LEU A 19 2.40 -3.22 3.78
C LEU A 19 2.01 -2.67 5.15
N ILE A 20 2.27 -3.43 6.20
CA ILE A 20 2.00 -2.98 7.57
C ILE A 20 2.84 -1.75 7.90
N GLU A 21 4.11 -1.77 7.53
CA GLU A 21 4.99 -0.62 7.75
C GLU A 21 4.49 0.61 7.02
N ILE A 22 4.03 0.45 5.80
CA ILE A 22 3.48 1.57 5.03
C ILE A 22 2.18 2.08 5.66
N ALA A 23 1.31 1.16 6.05
CA ALA A 23 0.02 1.52 6.63
C ALA A 23 0.16 2.26 7.97
N LEU A 24 1.20 1.93 8.72
CA LEU A 24 1.49 2.59 10.00
C LEU A 24 2.43 3.78 9.84
N GLY A 25 2.96 3.98 8.64
CA GLY A 25 3.92 5.05 8.38
C GLY A 25 3.27 6.43 8.36
N ASP A 26 4.12 7.44 8.50
CA ASP A 26 3.67 8.83 8.45
C ASP A 26 3.46 9.27 7.01
N SER A 27 2.56 10.23 6.82
CA SER A 27 2.32 10.82 5.51
C SER A 27 3.55 11.52 4.94
N ASP A 28 4.56 11.76 5.76
CA ASP A 28 5.82 12.36 5.31
C ASP A 28 6.63 11.40 4.46
N SER A 29 6.54 10.09 4.74
CA SER A 29 7.30 9.06 4.02
C SER A 29 6.53 8.48 2.84
N TYR A 30 5.23 8.44 2.94
CA TYR A 30 4.38 7.84 1.92
C TYR A 30 3.20 8.74 1.62
N THR A 31 2.67 8.64 0.40
CA THR A 31 1.48 9.41 0.05
C THR A 31 0.25 8.84 0.75
N ILE A 32 -0.77 9.68 0.91
CA ILE A 32 -2.02 9.24 1.50
C ILE A 32 -2.62 8.08 0.69
N GLN A 33 -2.53 8.16 -0.64
CA GLN A 33 -3.01 7.11 -1.52
C GLN A 33 -2.28 5.79 -1.26
N GLY A 34 -0.96 5.86 -1.06
CA GLY A 34 -0.17 4.67 -0.77
C GLY A 34 -0.56 4.04 0.54
N ILE A 35 -0.74 4.85 1.57
CA ILE A 35 -1.13 4.36 2.89
C ILE A 35 -2.51 3.69 2.82
N GLU A 36 -3.46 4.32 2.15
CA GLU A 36 -4.80 3.77 2.00
C GLU A 36 -4.78 2.47 1.21
N LEU A 37 -3.99 2.41 0.16
CA LEU A 37 -3.86 1.21 -0.65
C LEU A 37 -3.26 0.06 0.15
N ALA A 38 -2.25 0.35 0.96
CA ALA A 38 -1.65 -0.66 1.82
C ALA A 38 -2.67 -1.22 2.82
N LYS A 39 -3.45 -0.34 3.42
CA LYS A 39 -4.50 -0.77 4.36
C LYS A 39 -5.53 -1.64 3.67
N LEU A 40 -5.93 -1.25 2.47
CA LEU A 40 -6.93 -2.00 1.70
C LEU A 40 -6.42 -3.39 1.37
N LEU A 41 -5.17 -3.49 0.92
CA LEU A 41 -4.58 -4.78 0.57
C LEU A 41 -4.44 -5.68 1.79
N LEU A 42 -4.05 -5.12 2.93
CA LEU A 42 -3.97 -5.87 4.17
C LEU A 42 -5.33 -6.40 4.58
N GLN A 43 -6.36 -5.60 4.38
CA GLN A 43 -7.73 -6.00 4.68
C GLN A 43 -8.18 -7.17 3.82
N GLU A 44 -7.84 -7.13 2.53
CA GLU A 44 -8.18 -8.20 1.60
C GLU A 44 -7.43 -9.49 1.89
N ARG A 45 -6.20 -9.37 2.36
CA ARG A 45 -5.40 -10.55 2.69
C ARG A 45 -5.81 -11.19 4.01
N GLY A 46 -6.55 -10.47 4.78
CA GLY A 46 -7.04 -10.96 6.03
C GLY A 46 -6.12 -10.78 7.18
#